data_ab6e954d5448da0c118c48962e067852
#
_entry.id   ab6e954d5448da0c118c48962e067852
#
_cell.length_a   1.000
_cell.length_b   1.000
_cell.length_c   1.000
_cell.angle_alpha   90.00
_cell.angle_beta   90.00
_cell.angle_gamma   90.00
#
_symmetry.space_group_name_H-M   'P 1'
#
loop_
_entity.id
_entity.type
_entity.pdbx_description
1 polymer ?
#
loop_
_entity_poly.entity_id
_entity_poly.type
_entity_poly.pdbx_seq_one_letter_code
_entity_poly.pdbx_strand_id
1 'polypeptide(L)'
;MEIVWSNETDRLDDLAERETVTERLPEPPPNDAGLGIERLIANYREIIRARAIYYPVAYQFDRELGRGRQGIVFLSHRYGARGCLTRHAIKLFDPSIYKTVKQYWTDMGRLAAQISRLQLLSAPNLVDRDVYEENNGIGYVQMEAIDGMDLQHLLYGRHLERVRAIVSTDEWARFTDVIFRIEEGKIRIQPGVALYILRQALRGIEALHDVGYVHGDVKPSNIMCDKLGYVKMVDFGRATLIDEKVSFLLGSPLYMAPEIHRRERYLAESDLYSMGLVGIELLRGEALTDYSQMNESALLEIKMQLPKKLPALLPPHVRRNADFVALLLKFIDPDPARRFHSAQEAESGSGGLALLHKQLTMLGKDSEYDRDLESYLSKLFPAPQTIEAKGKGVVSGAPA
;
A
#
# COMPACT_ATOMS: atom_id res chain seq x y z
N MET A 1 3.96 -44.09 9.73
CA MET A 1 2.69 -43.39 9.43
C MET A 1 2.96 -42.58 8.18
N GLU A 2 2.75 -43.22 7.01
CA GLU A 2 2.96 -42.59 5.70
C GLU A 2 1.78 -41.70 5.40
N ILE A 3 2.07 -40.43 5.07
CA ILE A 3 1.06 -39.48 4.58
C ILE A 3 0.93 -39.76 3.10
N VAL A 4 -0.17 -40.38 2.69
CA VAL A 4 -0.54 -40.58 1.29
C VAL A 4 -1.22 -39.28 0.79
N TRP A 5 -0.57 -38.58 -0.10
CA TRP A 5 -1.18 -37.47 -0.84
C TRP A 5 -2.02 -38.06 -1.98
N SER A 6 -3.32 -37.93 -1.93
CA SER A 6 -4.20 -38.26 -3.07
C SER A 6 -4.07 -37.14 -4.12
N ASN A 7 -3.59 -37.49 -5.30
CA ASN A 7 -3.65 -36.65 -6.50
C ASN A 7 -5.07 -36.72 -7.09
N GLU A 8 -6.01 -35.96 -6.55
CA GLU A 8 -7.21 -35.60 -7.26
C GLU A 8 -7.12 -34.11 -7.65
N THR A 9 -6.77 -33.90 -8.91
CA THR A 9 -6.97 -32.62 -9.58
C THR A 9 -8.46 -32.46 -9.84
N ASP A 10 -9.20 -31.98 -8.85
CA ASP A 10 -10.54 -31.46 -9.08
C ASP A 10 -10.41 -30.18 -9.90
N ARG A 11 -11.09 -30.20 -11.03
CA ARG A 11 -11.03 -29.15 -12.06
C ARG A 11 -11.57 -27.85 -11.51
N LEU A 12 -10.87 -26.77 -11.79
CA LEU A 12 -11.28 -25.39 -11.52
C LEU A 12 -12.65 -25.01 -12.16
N ASP A 13 -13.20 -25.85 -13.02
CA ASP A 13 -14.49 -25.66 -13.68
C ASP A 13 -15.70 -25.82 -12.73
N ASP A 14 -15.56 -26.51 -11.58
CA ASP A 14 -16.63 -26.67 -10.58
C ASP A 14 -16.82 -25.45 -9.66
N LEU A 15 -15.96 -24.45 -9.75
CA LEU A 15 -16.10 -23.22 -8.97
C LEU A 15 -16.99 -22.17 -9.67
N ALA A 16 -17.25 -22.33 -10.96
CA ALA A 16 -18.04 -21.38 -11.74
C ALA A 16 -19.58 -21.55 -11.59
N GLU A 17 -20.05 -22.67 -11.06
CA GLU A 17 -21.49 -22.95 -10.86
C GLU A 17 -21.97 -22.85 -9.41
N ARG A 18 -21.12 -22.40 -8.48
CA ARG A 18 -21.66 -22.04 -7.17
C ARG A 18 -22.43 -20.74 -7.34
N GLU A 19 -23.78 -20.89 -7.37
CA GLU A 19 -24.73 -19.80 -7.21
C GLU A 19 -24.14 -18.72 -6.31
N THR A 20 -24.25 -17.47 -6.75
CA THR A 20 -24.03 -16.29 -5.90
C THR A 20 -24.94 -16.46 -4.69
N VAL A 21 -24.41 -17.11 -3.66
CA VAL A 21 -24.99 -17.04 -2.33
C VAL A 21 -24.81 -15.60 -1.94
N THR A 22 -25.86 -14.81 -2.13
CA THR A 22 -26.06 -13.57 -1.40
C THR A 22 -26.22 -13.97 0.06
N GLU A 23 -25.15 -14.41 0.71
CA GLU A 23 -25.11 -14.50 2.14
C GLU A 23 -25.44 -13.11 2.66
N ARG A 24 -26.62 -12.98 3.25
CA ARG A 24 -26.93 -11.81 4.08
C ARG A 24 -25.76 -11.69 5.03
N LEU A 25 -25.08 -10.53 4.97
CA LEU A 25 -24.08 -10.19 5.97
C LEU A 25 -24.70 -10.56 7.34
N PRO A 26 -23.97 -11.30 8.19
CA PRO A 26 -24.47 -11.63 9.51
C PRO A 26 -24.95 -10.33 10.15
N GLU A 27 -26.18 -10.33 10.68
CA GLU A 27 -26.66 -9.19 11.43
C GLU A 27 -25.66 -8.94 12.56
N PRO A 28 -25.30 -7.66 12.83
CA PRO A 28 -24.39 -7.34 13.90
C PRO A 28 -24.89 -8.00 15.20
N PRO A 29 -23.99 -8.57 16.00
CA PRO A 29 -24.38 -9.26 17.21
C PRO A 29 -25.28 -8.36 18.08
N PRO A 30 -26.33 -8.91 18.71
CA PRO A 30 -27.38 -8.14 19.38
C PRO A 30 -26.88 -7.20 20.50
N ASN A 31 -25.65 -7.34 20.93
CA ASN A 31 -25.05 -6.47 21.96
C ASN A 31 -24.59 -5.10 21.44
N ASP A 32 -24.48 -4.88 20.14
CA ASP A 32 -24.01 -3.60 19.57
C ASP A 32 -25.15 -2.61 19.26
N ALA A 33 -26.40 -3.08 19.28
CA ALA A 33 -27.59 -2.27 18.95
C ALA A 33 -27.85 -1.09 19.92
N GLY A 34 -27.11 -0.99 21.02
CA GLY A 34 -27.25 0.05 22.06
C GLY A 34 -26.09 1.05 22.16
N LEU A 35 -24.98 0.84 21.44
CA LEU A 35 -23.83 1.74 21.53
C LEU A 35 -24.02 2.94 20.59
N GLY A 36 -24.17 4.14 21.18
CA GLY A 36 -24.17 5.39 20.41
C GLY A 36 -22.78 5.66 19.81
N ILE A 37 -22.72 6.47 18.74
CA ILE A 37 -21.45 6.85 18.07
C ILE A 37 -20.45 7.48 19.05
N GLU A 38 -20.92 8.25 20.03
CA GLU A 38 -20.09 8.87 21.06
C GLU A 38 -19.37 7.81 21.93
N ARG A 39 -20.05 6.69 22.22
CA ARG A 39 -19.45 5.59 22.96
C ARG A 39 -18.38 4.88 22.15
N LEU A 40 -18.59 4.65 20.86
CA LEU A 40 -17.57 4.09 19.98
C LEU A 40 -16.35 5.00 19.88
N ILE A 41 -16.55 6.32 19.76
CA ILE A 41 -15.45 7.29 19.75
C ILE A 41 -14.68 7.25 21.08
N ALA A 42 -15.37 7.12 22.20
CA ALA A 42 -14.74 6.99 23.52
C ALA A 42 -13.90 5.71 23.61
N ASN A 43 -14.43 4.56 23.20
CA ASN A 43 -13.74 3.28 23.18
C ASN A 43 -12.49 3.31 22.26
N TYR A 44 -12.60 3.91 21.08
CA TYR A 44 -11.47 4.11 20.16
C TYR A 44 -10.34 4.91 20.85
N ARG A 45 -10.68 6.02 21.49
CA ARG A 45 -9.71 6.84 22.22
C ARG A 45 -9.08 6.10 23.39
N GLU A 46 -9.84 5.23 24.06
CA GLU A 46 -9.35 4.41 25.16
C GLU A 46 -8.32 3.38 24.67
N ILE A 47 -8.60 2.66 23.58
CA ILE A 47 -7.64 1.72 22.97
C ILE A 47 -6.33 2.43 22.61
N ILE A 48 -6.42 3.60 22.00
CA ILE A 48 -5.23 4.38 21.62
C ILE A 48 -4.45 4.82 22.89
N ARG A 49 -5.14 5.26 23.94
CA ARG A 49 -4.52 5.69 25.22
C ARG A 49 -3.87 4.52 25.95
N ALA A 50 -4.54 3.37 26.01
CA ALA A 50 -4.04 2.15 26.61
C ALA A 50 -2.87 1.55 25.81
N ARG A 51 -2.75 1.87 24.52
CA ARG A 51 -1.77 1.29 23.57
C ARG A 51 -1.80 -0.23 23.56
N ALA A 52 -2.99 -0.81 23.72
CA ALA A 52 -3.17 -2.26 23.78
C ALA A 52 -4.60 -2.67 23.41
N ILE A 53 -4.71 -3.89 22.88
CA ILE A 53 -5.93 -4.66 22.75
C ILE A 53 -5.73 -5.92 23.60
N TYR A 54 -6.68 -6.24 24.47
CA TYR A 54 -6.55 -7.36 25.41
C TYR A 54 -7.42 -8.58 25.05
N TYR A 55 -8.40 -8.40 24.19
CA TYR A 55 -9.34 -9.47 23.82
C TYR A 55 -9.84 -9.24 22.38
N PRO A 56 -10.08 -10.25 21.55
CA PRO A 56 -9.89 -11.68 21.82
C PRO A 56 -8.41 -12.11 21.82
N VAL A 57 -7.54 -11.33 21.18
CA VAL A 57 -6.09 -11.54 21.15
C VAL A 57 -5.39 -10.31 21.72
N ALA A 58 -4.42 -10.51 22.59
CA ALA A 58 -3.69 -9.43 23.21
C ALA A 58 -2.60 -8.87 22.28
N TYR A 59 -2.70 -7.59 21.94
CA TYR A 59 -1.68 -6.82 21.23
C TYR A 59 -1.22 -5.66 22.09
N GLN A 60 0.09 -5.47 22.16
CA GLN A 60 0.70 -4.28 22.72
C GLN A 60 1.25 -3.42 21.60
N PHE A 61 0.89 -2.14 21.58
CA PHE A 61 1.32 -1.20 20.54
C PHE A 61 2.66 -0.56 20.93
N ASP A 62 3.66 -0.72 20.05
CA ASP A 62 4.98 -0.14 20.28
C ASP A 62 5.06 1.30 19.81
N ARG A 63 4.73 1.53 18.54
CA ARG A 63 4.78 2.85 17.93
C ARG A 63 3.72 3.00 16.85
N GLU A 64 3.31 4.23 16.62
CA GLU A 64 2.49 4.59 15.46
C GLU A 64 3.33 4.45 14.17
N LEU A 65 2.77 3.77 13.17
CA LEU A 65 3.34 3.64 11.84
C LEU A 65 2.79 4.71 10.90
N GLY A 66 1.52 5.05 11.07
CA GLY A 66 0.88 6.06 10.24
C GLY A 66 -0.52 6.40 10.76
N ARG A 67 -0.96 7.60 10.43
CA ARG A 67 -2.29 8.11 10.77
C ARG A 67 -2.91 8.70 9.52
N GLY A 68 -4.11 8.25 9.20
CA GLY A 68 -4.88 8.74 8.07
C GLY A 68 -6.32 9.07 8.47
N ARG A 69 -7.12 9.46 7.48
CA ARG A 69 -8.53 9.79 7.69
C ARG A 69 -9.34 8.62 8.24
N GLN A 70 -9.01 7.38 7.88
CA GLN A 70 -9.76 6.19 8.29
C GLN A 70 -9.37 5.66 9.67
N GLY A 71 -8.25 6.11 10.24
CA GLY A 71 -7.76 5.61 11.51
C GLY A 71 -6.24 5.64 11.63
N ILE A 72 -5.73 4.81 12.52
CA ILE A 72 -4.32 4.77 12.89
C ILE A 72 -3.78 3.35 12.69
N VAL A 73 -2.55 3.26 12.19
CA VAL A 73 -1.80 2.00 12.09
C VAL A 73 -0.70 1.99 13.15
N PHE A 74 -0.65 0.95 13.96
CA PHE A 74 0.38 0.73 14.96
C PHE A 74 1.25 -0.48 14.59
N LEU A 75 2.56 -0.36 14.84
CA LEU A 75 3.41 -1.53 15.02
C LEU A 75 3.06 -2.12 16.38
N SER A 76 2.84 -3.42 16.42
CA SER A 76 2.41 -4.10 17.63
C SER A 76 3.09 -5.46 17.79
N HIS A 77 3.18 -5.88 19.04
CA HIS A 77 3.63 -7.21 19.42
C HIS A 77 2.47 -8.02 19.98
N ARG A 78 2.46 -9.30 19.62
CA ARG A 78 1.62 -10.32 20.22
C ARG A 78 2.49 -11.29 21.00
N TYR A 79 2.17 -11.47 22.27
CA TYR A 79 2.82 -12.45 23.12
C TYR A 79 2.07 -13.78 23.05
N GLY A 80 2.69 -14.77 22.44
CA GLY A 80 2.21 -16.14 22.40
C GLY A 80 2.73 -16.98 23.56
N ALA A 81 2.35 -18.26 23.58
CA ALA A 81 2.79 -19.21 24.59
C ALA A 81 4.32 -19.38 24.56
N ARG A 82 4.91 -19.63 25.73
CA ARG A 82 6.34 -19.92 25.91
C ARG A 82 7.29 -18.84 25.41
N GLY A 83 6.87 -17.58 25.45
CA GLY A 83 7.69 -16.45 25.01
C GLY A 83 7.74 -16.25 23.50
N CYS A 84 6.89 -16.92 22.73
CA CYS A 84 6.73 -16.61 21.31
C CYS A 84 6.28 -15.14 21.15
N LEU A 85 7.06 -14.38 20.39
CA LEU A 85 6.77 -12.97 20.11
C LEU A 85 6.60 -12.81 18.61
N THR A 86 5.45 -12.29 18.18
CA THR A 86 5.19 -11.98 16.77
C THR A 86 4.91 -10.50 16.60
N ARG A 87 5.32 -9.95 15.45
CA ARG A 87 5.15 -8.54 15.11
C ARG A 87 4.08 -8.39 14.05
N HIS A 88 3.18 -7.45 14.25
CA HIS A 88 2.07 -7.18 13.34
C HIS A 88 1.86 -5.68 13.17
N ALA A 89 1.31 -5.27 12.04
CA ALA A 89 0.71 -3.96 11.88
C ALA A 89 -0.78 -4.06 12.20
N ILE A 90 -1.28 -3.23 13.12
CA ILE A 90 -2.70 -3.18 13.49
C ILE A 90 -3.28 -1.86 13.03
N LYS A 91 -4.24 -1.90 12.09
CA LYS A 91 -5.00 -0.73 11.66
C LYS A 91 -6.31 -0.66 12.42
N LEU A 92 -6.44 0.36 13.28
CA LEU A 92 -7.68 0.69 13.99
C LEU A 92 -8.53 1.65 13.16
N PHE A 93 -9.82 1.37 13.02
CA PHE A 93 -10.74 2.23 12.26
C PHE A 93 -11.42 3.26 13.15
N ASP A 94 -11.27 4.53 12.78
CA ASP A 94 -11.79 5.67 13.54
C ASP A 94 -13.30 5.85 13.31
N PRO A 95 -14.15 5.64 14.33
CA PRO A 95 -15.60 5.85 14.20
C PRO A 95 -15.99 7.33 14.07
N SER A 96 -15.12 8.28 14.40
CA SER A 96 -15.43 9.71 14.40
C SER A 96 -15.69 10.30 13.00
N ILE A 97 -15.28 9.59 11.93
CA ILE A 97 -15.51 10.02 10.55
C ILE A 97 -16.94 9.73 10.07
N TYR A 98 -17.71 8.94 10.83
CA TYR A 98 -19.07 8.52 10.47
C TYR A 98 -20.10 9.35 11.22
N LYS A 99 -21.20 9.68 10.54
CA LYS A 99 -22.30 10.44 11.15
C LYS A 99 -23.17 9.57 12.07
N THR A 100 -23.24 8.28 11.80
CA THR A 100 -24.08 7.33 12.56
C THR A 100 -23.37 6.00 12.76
N VAL A 101 -23.72 5.31 13.83
CA VAL A 101 -23.25 3.94 14.13
C VAL A 101 -23.57 2.98 13.00
N LYS A 102 -24.76 3.12 12.37
CA LYS A 102 -25.15 2.28 11.22
C LYS A 102 -24.18 2.44 10.05
N GLN A 103 -23.74 3.65 9.74
CA GLN A 103 -22.75 3.88 8.67
C GLN A 103 -21.40 3.23 9.01
N TYR A 104 -20.95 3.34 10.26
CA TYR A 104 -19.73 2.70 10.71
C TYR A 104 -19.78 1.19 10.52
N TRP A 105 -20.83 0.53 11.04
CA TRP A 105 -20.99 -0.93 10.92
C TRP A 105 -21.18 -1.41 9.50
N THR A 106 -21.88 -0.62 8.68
CA THR A 106 -22.01 -0.95 7.24
C THR A 106 -20.64 -0.98 6.55
N ASP A 107 -19.77 -0.01 6.87
CA ASP A 107 -18.43 0.04 6.28
C ASP A 107 -17.51 -1.05 6.85
N MET A 108 -17.59 -1.31 8.16
CA MET A 108 -16.84 -2.39 8.80
C MET A 108 -17.27 -3.77 8.25
N GLY A 109 -18.56 -4.02 8.06
CA GLY A 109 -19.05 -5.25 7.45
C GLY A 109 -18.56 -5.43 6.00
N ARG A 110 -18.52 -4.34 5.21
CA ARG A 110 -17.96 -4.36 3.86
C ARG A 110 -16.47 -4.73 3.88
N LEU A 111 -15.71 -4.13 4.80
CA LEU A 111 -14.29 -4.39 4.97
C LEU A 111 -14.03 -5.85 5.40
N ALA A 112 -14.78 -6.36 6.37
CA ALA A 112 -14.69 -7.74 6.82
C ALA A 112 -14.95 -8.74 5.68
N ALA A 113 -16.03 -8.52 4.90
CA ALA A 113 -16.34 -9.33 3.74
C ALA A 113 -15.23 -9.28 2.66
N GLN A 114 -14.66 -8.11 2.43
CA GLN A 114 -13.55 -7.93 1.50
C GLN A 114 -12.30 -8.69 1.96
N ILE A 115 -11.91 -8.57 3.24
CA ILE A 115 -10.76 -9.29 3.79
C ILE A 115 -10.98 -10.79 3.68
N SER A 116 -12.19 -11.28 3.99
CA SER A 116 -12.54 -12.68 3.86
C SER A 116 -12.41 -13.18 2.41
N ARG A 117 -12.81 -12.39 1.41
CA ARG A 117 -12.68 -12.76 -0.02
C ARG A 117 -11.23 -12.72 -0.51
N LEU A 118 -10.44 -11.79 -0.01
CA LEU A 118 -9.06 -11.59 -0.43
C LEU A 118 -8.04 -12.32 0.45
N GLN A 119 -8.47 -13.08 1.47
CA GLN A 119 -7.58 -13.78 2.41
C GLN A 119 -6.68 -14.83 1.73
N LEU A 120 -7.14 -15.43 0.63
CA LEU A 120 -6.37 -16.42 -0.13
C LEU A 120 -5.46 -15.77 -1.18
N LEU A 121 -5.58 -14.46 -1.39
CA LEU A 121 -4.73 -13.74 -2.30
C LEU A 121 -3.39 -13.45 -1.62
N SER A 122 -2.39 -14.27 -1.94
CA SER A 122 -1.00 -14.06 -1.53
C SER A 122 -0.15 -13.73 -2.75
N ALA A 123 0.45 -12.56 -2.77
CA ALA A 123 1.36 -12.12 -3.82
C ALA A 123 2.53 -11.36 -3.20
N PRO A 124 3.77 -11.57 -3.67
CA PRO A 124 4.97 -10.94 -3.08
C PRO A 124 4.88 -9.42 -3.01
N ASN A 125 4.13 -8.82 -3.93
CA ASN A 125 3.98 -7.36 -4.06
C ASN A 125 2.69 -6.82 -3.42
N LEU A 126 2.00 -7.62 -2.61
CA LEU A 126 0.89 -7.20 -1.76
C LEU A 126 1.24 -7.42 -0.29
N VAL A 127 0.74 -6.56 0.58
CA VAL A 127 0.82 -6.79 2.02
C VAL A 127 -0.12 -7.92 2.40
N ASP A 128 0.38 -8.89 3.15
CA ASP A 128 -0.46 -9.95 3.70
C ASP A 128 -1.40 -9.38 4.77
N ARG A 129 -2.67 -9.76 4.70
CA ARG A 129 -3.70 -9.42 5.67
C ARG A 129 -4.20 -10.71 6.32
N ASP A 130 -4.11 -10.74 7.63
CA ASP A 130 -4.43 -11.95 8.36
C ASP A 130 -5.94 -12.02 8.70
N VAL A 131 -6.44 -10.99 9.39
CA VAL A 131 -7.80 -11.05 9.94
C VAL A 131 -8.38 -9.66 10.19
N TYR A 132 -9.71 -9.55 10.06
CA TYR A 132 -10.53 -8.47 10.62
C TYR A 132 -11.12 -8.94 11.95
N GLU A 133 -11.00 -8.12 12.97
CA GLU A 133 -11.58 -8.36 14.30
C GLU A 133 -12.12 -7.06 14.91
N GLU A 134 -12.78 -7.21 16.06
CA GLU A 134 -13.38 -6.10 16.79
C GLU A 134 -13.02 -6.17 18.26
N ASN A 135 -12.75 -5.00 18.83
CA ASN A 135 -12.55 -4.85 20.28
C ASN A 135 -13.34 -3.66 20.81
N ASN A 136 -14.22 -3.90 21.78
CA ASN A 136 -15.12 -2.88 22.34
C ASN A 136 -15.90 -2.10 21.25
N GLY A 137 -16.34 -2.78 20.21
CA GLY A 137 -17.03 -2.18 19.06
C GLY A 137 -16.13 -1.42 18.10
N ILE A 138 -14.80 -1.52 18.23
CA ILE A 138 -13.85 -0.91 17.31
C ILE A 138 -13.27 -1.98 16.40
N GLY A 139 -13.53 -1.83 15.08
CA GLY A 139 -12.97 -2.70 14.06
C GLY A 139 -11.47 -2.46 13.91
N TYR A 140 -10.73 -3.53 13.70
CA TYR A 140 -9.32 -3.47 13.36
C TYR A 140 -8.89 -4.59 12.42
N VAL A 141 -7.82 -4.33 11.68
CA VAL A 141 -7.20 -5.31 10.77
C VAL A 141 -5.79 -5.60 11.25
N GLN A 142 -5.48 -6.88 11.40
CA GLN A 142 -4.12 -7.36 11.54
C GLN A 142 -3.50 -7.56 10.16
N MET A 143 -2.25 -7.15 10.01
CA MET A 143 -1.50 -7.22 8.77
C MET A 143 -0.03 -7.55 9.03
N GLU A 144 0.66 -7.95 7.99
CA GLU A 144 2.12 -8.02 7.96
C GLU A 144 2.74 -6.69 8.40
N ALA A 145 3.72 -6.74 9.29
CA ALA A 145 4.52 -5.58 9.67
C ALA A 145 5.71 -5.44 8.72
N ILE A 146 5.66 -4.47 7.82
CA ILE A 146 6.74 -4.20 6.85
C ILE A 146 7.78 -3.28 7.50
N ASP A 147 9.02 -3.76 7.63
CA ASP A 147 10.18 -2.91 7.94
C ASP A 147 10.59 -2.20 6.64
N GLY A 148 10.15 -0.98 6.45
CA GLY A 148 10.35 -0.26 5.21
C GLY A 148 9.82 1.17 5.27
N MET A 149 9.76 1.80 4.11
CA MET A 149 9.32 3.19 3.92
C MET A 149 8.37 3.28 2.73
N ASP A 150 7.28 4.01 2.87
CA ASP A 150 6.42 4.33 1.74
C ASP A 150 7.05 5.39 0.83
N LEU A 151 6.57 5.46 -0.42
CA LEU A 151 7.15 6.36 -1.42
C LEU A 151 6.94 7.84 -1.08
N GLN A 152 5.90 8.17 -0.31
CA GLN A 152 5.68 9.55 0.12
C GLN A 152 6.80 9.98 1.07
N HIS A 153 7.14 9.16 2.07
CA HIS A 153 8.26 9.43 2.96
C HIS A 153 9.61 9.39 2.22
N LEU A 154 9.75 8.53 1.21
CA LEU A 154 10.96 8.46 0.37
C LEU A 154 11.21 9.75 -0.41
N LEU A 155 10.17 10.52 -0.76
CA LEU A 155 10.26 11.81 -1.45
C LEU A 155 10.49 13.00 -0.52
N TYR A 156 10.20 12.89 0.79
CA TYR A 156 10.23 14.04 1.71
C TYR A 156 11.50 14.22 2.55
N GLY A 157 12.57 13.58 2.24
CA GLY A 157 13.90 14.00 2.58
C GLY A 157 14.45 13.83 3.99
N ARG A 158 13.65 13.68 5.01
CA ARG A 158 14.14 13.56 6.40
C ARG A 158 15.06 12.36 6.63
N HIS A 159 14.89 11.30 5.87
CA HIS A 159 15.72 10.10 5.92
C HIS A 159 17.12 10.33 5.33
N LEU A 160 17.27 11.24 4.34
CA LEU A 160 18.55 11.50 3.69
C LEU A 160 19.61 12.01 4.66
N GLU A 161 19.26 12.95 5.53
CA GLU A 161 20.18 13.50 6.54
C GLU A 161 20.66 12.39 7.49
N ARG A 162 19.76 11.52 7.91
CA ARG A 162 20.08 10.39 8.78
C ARG A 162 21.05 9.42 8.12
N VAL A 163 20.80 9.03 6.87
CA VAL A 163 21.67 8.11 6.14
C VAL A 163 23.02 8.76 5.88
N ARG A 164 23.04 10.03 5.40
CA ARG A 164 24.28 10.74 5.13
C ARG A 164 25.22 10.84 6.34
N ALA A 165 24.65 10.93 7.55
CA ALA A 165 25.42 11.03 8.79
C ALA A 165 26.15 9.72 9.18
N ILE A 166 25.74 8.57 8.61
CA ILE A 166 26.24 7.24 9.02
C ILE A 166 26.93 6.46 7.91
N VAL A 167 26.92 6.97 6.65
CA VAL A 167 27.56 6.30 5.51
C VAL A 167 28.82 7.01 5.05
N SER A 168 29.68 6.29 4.34
CA SER A 168 30.87 6.86 3.70
C SER A 168 30.51 7.81 2.55
N THR A 169 31.47 8.63 2.14
CA THR A 169 31.29 9.53 0.98
C THR A 169 30.99 8.75 -0.29
N ASP A 170 31.64 7.60 -0.49
CA ASP A 170 31.46 6.76 -1.69
C ASP A 170 30.09 6.08 -1.70
N GLU A 171 29.63 5.55 -0.56
CA GLU A 171 28.26 5.02 -0.46
C GLU A 171 27.21 6.10 -0.72
N TRP A 172 27.44 7.31 -0.17
CA TRP A 172 26.53 8.42 -0.41
C TRP A 172 26.49 8.82 -1.88
N ALA A 173 27.65 8.91 -2.53
CA ALA A 173 27.74 9.21 -3.95
C ALA A 173 26.97 8.17 -4.78
N ARG A 174 27.11 6.86 -4.45
CA ARG A 174 26.36 5.78 -5.10
C ARG A 174 24.84 5.95 -4.92
N PHE A 175 24.37 6.23 -3.70
CA PHE A 175 22.94 6.42 -3.47
C PHE A 175 22.35 7.60 -4.24
N THR A 176 23.10 8.69 -4.37
CA THR A 176 22.68 9.87 -5.14
C THR A 176 22.84 9.72 -6.65
N ASP A 177 23.64 8.77 -7.11
CA ASP A 177 23.75 8.45 -8.52
C ASP A 177 22.70 7.44 -8.98
N VAL A 178 22.43 6.40 -8.17
CA VAL A 178 21.56 5.29 -8.55
C VAL A 178 20.11 5.46 -8.12
N ILE A 179 19.88 5.90 -6.86
CA ILE A 179 18.52 5.91 -6.28
C ILE A 179 17.91 7.30 -6.39
N PHE A 180 18.65 8.33 -5.99
CA PHE A 180 18.13 9.68 -5.83
C PHE A 180 18.83 10.66 -6.77
N ARG A 181 18.06 11.67 -7.17
CA ARG A 181 18.57 12.87 -7.81
C ARG A 181 18.11 14.08 -7.01
N ILE A 182 19.05 14.74 -6.34
CA ILE A 182 18.74 15.87 -5.47
C ILE A 182 19.10 17.16 -6.23
N GLU A 183 18.08 17.88 -6.67
CA GLU A 183 18.23 19.14 -7.42
C GLU A 183 17.19 20.15 -6.94
N GLU A 184 17.61 21.40 -6.81
CA GLU A 184 16.72 22.51 -6.42
C GLU A 184 15.94 22.26 -5.11
N GLY A 185 16.54 21.53 -4.16
CA GLY A 185 15.88 21.17 -2.90
C GLY A 185 14.83 20.08 -3.00
N LYS A 186 14.63 19.47 -4.19
CA LYS A 186 13.71 18.36 -4.43
C LYS A 186 14.46 17.05 -4.51
N ILE A 187 13.84 16.00 -3.96
CA ILE A 187 14.32 14.63 -4.10
C ILE A 187 13.51 14.00 -5.23
N ARG A 188 14.19 13.58 -6.26
CA ARG A 188 13.64 12.83 -7.38
C ARG A 188 14.18 11.42 -7.34
N ILE A 189 13.36 10.46 -7.72
CA ILE A 189 13.82 9.08 -7.89
C ILE A 189 14.43 8.95 -9.28
N GLN A 190 15.60 8.30 -9.37
CA GLN A 190 16.25 8.03 -10.65
C GLN A 190 15.36 7.17 -11.55
N PRO A 191 15.35 7.41 -12.88
CA PRO A 191 14.43 6.74 -13.80
C PRO A 191 14.44 5.21 -13.72
N GLY A 192 15.61 4.59 -13.54
CA GLY A 192 15.71 3.13 -13.41
C GLY A 192 15.03 2.60 -12.16
N VAL A 193 15.26 3.25 -11.01
CA VAL A 193 14.60 2.89 -9.75
C VAL A 193 13.09 3.17 -9.81
N ALA A 194 12.67 4.27 -10.43
CA ALA A 194 11.25 4.55 -10.64
C ALA A 194 10.56 3.44 -11.46
N LEU A 195 11.21 3.00 -12.57
CA LEU A 195 10.71 1.86 -13.36
C LEU A 195 10.65 0.56 -12.54
N TYR A 196 11.68 0.28 -11.74
CA TYR A 196 11.72 -0.89 -10.86
C TYR A 196 10.52 -0.87 -9.89
N ILE A 197 10.32 0.25 -9.20
CA ILE A 197 9.22 0.43 -8.24
C ILE A 197 7.86 0.25 -8.91
N LEU A 198 7.64 0.91 -10.05
CA LEU A 198 6.37 0.83 -10.78
C LEU A 198 6.08 -0.59 -11.28
N ARG A 199 7.09 -1.31 -11.78
CA ARG A 199 6.95 -2.71 -12.22
C ARG A 199 6.53 -3.63 -11.07
N GLN A 200 7.16 -3.50 -9.92
CA GLN A 200 6.84 -4.29 -8.74
C GLN A 200 5.42 -3.96 -8.22
N ALA A 201 5.06 -2.67 -8.18
CA ALA A 201 3.74 -2.25 -7.74
C ALA A 201 2.63 -2.73 -8.70
N LEU A 202 2.88 -2.72 -10.02
CA LEU A 202 1.93 -3.23 -11.02
C LEU A 202 1.66 -4.73 -10.85
N ARG A 203 2.65 -5.54 -10.47
CA ARG A 203 2.43 -6.96 -10.15
C ARG A 203 1.51 -7.16 -8.96
N GLY A 204 1.60 -6.28 -7.94
CA GLY A 204 0.65 -6.28 -6.84
C GLY A 204 -0.77 -5.91 -7.29
N ILE A 205 -0.90 -4.91 -8.17
CA ILE A 205 -2.19 -4.50 -8.74
C ILE A 205 -2.76 -5.61 -9.62
N GLU A 206 -1.93 -6.26 -10.46
CA GLU A 206 -2.34 -7.40 -11.30
C GLU A 206 -3.00 -8.49 -10.47
N ALA A 207 -2.37 -8.89 -9.35
CA ALA A 207 -2.93 -9.91 -8.48
C ALA A 207 -4.32 -9.53 -7.92
N LEU A 208 -4.60 -8.25 -7.67
CA LEU A 208 -5.94 -7.78 -7.29
C LEU A 208 -6.92 -7.81 -8.48
N HIS A 209 -6.46 -7.41 -9.67
CA HIS A 209 -7.26 -7.38 -10.88
C HIS A 209 -7.67 -8.79 -11.32
N ASP A 210 -6.79 -9.79 -11.17
CA ASP A 210 -7.04 -11.19 -11.51
C ASP A 210 -8.18 -11.81 -10.69
N VAL A 211 -8.40 -11.30 -9.46
CA VAL A 211 -9.54 -11.72 -8.62
C VAL A 211 -10.74 -10.77 -8.72
N GLY A 212 -10.75 -9.89 -9.72
CA GLY A 212 -11.87 -9.00 -10.05
C GLY A 212 -11.97 -7.73 -9.20
N TYR A 213 -10.90 -7.32 -8.51
CA TYR A 213 -10.88 -6.10 -7.69
C TYR A 213 -9.93 -5.05 -8.23
N VAL A 214 -10.31 -3.78 -8.15
CA VAL A 214 -9.39 -2.64 -8.26
C VAL A 214 -8.92 -2.22 -6.87
N HIS A 215 -7.70 -1.69 -6.77
CA HIS A 215 -7.16 -1.14 -5.52
C HIS A 215 -7.94 0.11 -5.06
N GLY A 216 -8.23 1.03 -5.98
CA GLY A 216 -9.07 2.21 -5.78
C GLY A 216 -8.46 3.35 -4.96
N ASP A 217 -7.22 3.20 -4.42
CA ASP A 217 -6.49 4.26 -3.71
C ASP A 217 -4.97 4.16 -3.94
N VAL A 218 -4.57 3.96 -5.20
CA VAL A 218 -3.15 3.92 -5.59
C VAL A 218 -2.54 5.31 -5.45
N LYS A 219 -1.50 5.42 -4.60
CA LYS A 219 -0.77 6.67 -4.29
C LYS A 219 0.57 6.36 -3.62
N PRO A 220 1.51 7.31 -3.53
CA PRO A 220 2.83 7.07 -2.94
C PRO A 220 2.81 6.52 -1.51
N SER A 221 1.89 6.98 -0.65
CA SER A 221 1.79 6.48 0.73
C SER A 221 1.24 5.05 0.86
N ASN A 222 0.68 4.49 -0.23
CA ASN A 222 0.16 3.12 -0.28
C ASN A 222 1.10 2.16 -1.05
N ILE A 223 2.32 2.61 -1.35
CA ILE A 223 3.37 1.80 -1.98
C ILE A 223 4.60 1.86 -1.07
N MET A 224 5.02 0.72 -0.55
CA MET A 224 6.15 0.62 0.36
C MET A 224 7.34 -0.08 -0.29
N CYS A 225 8.55 0.42 -0.03
CA CYS A 225 9.79 -0.31 -0.24
C CYS A 225 10.21 -0.89 1.11
N ASP A 226 10.32 -2.21 1.21
CA ASP A 226 10.82 -2.87 2.41
C ASP A 226 12.35 -2.75 2.52
N LYS A 227 12.89 -3.12 3.68
CA LYS A 227 14.34 -3.04 3.94
C LYS A 227 15.18 -3.98 3.07
N LEU A 228 14.57 -4.92 2.35
CA LEU A 228 15.22 -5.82 1.40
C LEU A 228 15.13 -5.30 -0.05
N GLY A 229 14.56 -4.11 -0.25
CA GLY A 229 14.40 -3.49 -1.55
C GLY A 229 13.17 -3.93 -2.33
N TYR A 230 12.33 -4.82 -1.77
CA TYR A 230 11.08 -5.23 -2.42
C TYR A 230 9.98 -4.18 -2.27
N VAL A 231 9.10 -4.13 -3.26
CA VAL A 231 7.98 -3.18 -3.26
C VAL A 231 6.68 -3.92 -3.00
N LYS A 232 5.90 -3.41 -2.05
CA LYS A 232 4.58 -3.94 -1.68
C LYS A 232 3.52 -2.86 -1.75
N MET A 233 2.38 -3.20 -2.35
CA MET A 233 1.16 -2.41 -2.25
C MET A 233 0.51 -2.65 -0.89
N VAL A 234 0.11 -1.56 -0.24
CA VAL A 234 -0.53 -1.61 1.09
C VAL A 234 -1.88 -0.88 1.06
N ASP A 235 -2.69 -1.07 2.10
CA ASP A 235 -3.95 -0.35 2.33
C ASP A 235 -4.98 -0.45 1.18
N PHE A 236 -5.24 -1.66 0.69
CA PHE A 236 -6.36 -1.91 -0.22
C PHE A 236 -7.73 -2.10 0.48
N GLY A 237 -7.95 -1.44 1.63
CA GLY A 237 -9.24 -1.37 2.33
C GLY A 237 -10.35 -0.71 1.54
N ARG A 238 -10.02 -0.09 0.41
CA ARG A 238 -10.94 0.52 -0.55
C ARG A 238 -11.07 -0.26 -1.84
N ALA A 239 -10.42 -1.44 -1.93
CA ALA A 239 -10.58 -2.28 -3.09
C ALA A 239 -12.08 -2.54 -3.33
N THR A 240 -12.48 -2.40 -4.57
CA THR A 240 -13.87 -2.55 -5.00
C THR A 240 -13.92 -3.42 -6.25
N LEU A 241 -15.08 -3.98 -6.58
CA LEU A 241 -15.20 -4.81 -7.75
C LEU A 241 -14.97 -4.00 -9.03
N ILE A 242 -14.31 -4.62 -10.00
CA ILE A 242 -14.24 -4.09 -11.36
C ILE A 242 -15.65 -3.92 -11.88
N ASP A 243 -15.92 -2.88 -12.64
CA ASP A 243 -17.23 -2.47 -13.16
C ASP A 243 -18.26 -2.00 -12.12
N GLU A 244 -17.90 -1.93 -10.83
CA GLU A 244 -18.78 -1.35 -9.83
C GLU A 244 -18.98 0.13 -10.09
N LYS A 245 -20.24 0.60 -9.99
CA LYS A 245 -20.56 2.02 -10.18
C LYS A 245 -20.05 2.87 -9.01
N VAL A 246 -19.40 3.97 -9.33
CA VAL A 246 -18.91 4.94 -8.33
C VAL A 246 -20.10 5.66 -7.68
N SER A 247 -20.51 5.20 -6.51
CA SER A 247 -21.60 5.82 -5.74
C SER A 247 -21.17 7.09 -5.02
N PHE A 248 -19.93 7.09 -4.50
CA PHE A 248 -19.29 8.27 -3.86
C PHE A 248 -17.76 8.15 -3.97
N LEU A 249 -17.07 9.28 -3.90
CA LEU A 249 -15.62 9.27 -3.99
C LEU A 249 -15.02 8.74 -2.71
N LEU A 250 -14.37 7.60 -2.84
CA LEU A 250 -13.49 7.02 -1.83
C LEU A 250 -12.06 7.07 -2.39
N GLY A 251 -11.10 7.54 -1.61
CA GLY A 251 -9.71 7.60 -2.04
C GLY A 251 -9.13 9.01 -2.00
N SER A 252 -7.98 9.16 -2.60
CA SER A 252 -7.22 10.42 -2.62
C SER A 252 -7.51 11.16 -3.93
N PRO A 253 -8.28 12.28 -3.90
CA PRO A 253 -8.74 12.94 -5.13
C PRO A 253 -7.62 13.28 -6.12
N LEU A 254 -6.43 13.58 -5.62
CA LEU A 254 -5.26 13.90 -6.45
C LEU A 254 -4.91 12.76 -7.42
N TYR A 255 -4.99 11.51 -6.99
CA TYR A 255 -4.58 10.35 -7.78
C TYR A 255 -5.72 9.66 -8.52
N MET A 256 -6.98 9.99 -8.22
CA MET A 256 -8.15 9.40 -8.88
C MET A 256 -8.13 9.65 -10.39
N ALA A 257 -8.53 8.66 -11.17
CA ALA A 257 -8.70 8.77 -12.60
C ALA A 257 -9.89 9.68 -12.98
N PRO A 258 -9.91 10.28 -14.19
CA PRO A 258 -10.98 11.17 -14.63
C PRO A 258 -12.38 10.55 -14.58
N GLU A 259 -12.52 9.27 -14.95
CA GLU A 259 -13.80 8.53 -14.91
C GLU A 259 -14.35 8.38 -13.50
N ILE A 260 -13.46 8.27 -12.50
CA ILE A 260 -13.88 8.21 -11.08
C ILE A 260 -14.44 9.56 -10.63
N HIS A 261 -13.82 10.68 -11.02
CA HIS A 261 -14.38 12.02 -10.78
C HIS A 261 -15.76 12.22 -11.43
N ARG A 262 -15.99 11.60 -12.60
CA ARG A 262 -17.30 11.65 -13.29
C ARG A 262 -18.34 10.70 -12.71
N ARG A 263 -18.02 9.93 -11.66
CA ARG A 263 -18.93 8.93 -11.07
C ARG A 263 -19.33 7.82 -12.05
N GLU A 264 -18.42 7.45 -12.92
CA GLU A 264 -18.60 6.35 -13.86
C GLU A 264 -18.38 5.00 -13.15
N ARG A 265 -17.59 4.09 -13.69
CA ARG A 265 -17.31 2.79 -13.09
C ARG A 265 -15.84 2.69 -12.66
N TYR A 266 -15.58 1.83 -11.69
CA TYR A 266 -14.23 1.43 -11.35
C TYR A 266 -13.71 0.44 -12.40
N LEU A 267 -12.61 0.79 -13.06
CA LEU A 267 -11.96 0.00 -14.08
C LEU A 267 -10.54 -0.37 -13.64
N ALA A 268 -9.99 -1.47 -14.18
CA ALA A 268 -8.58 -1.79 -14.00
C ALA A 268 -7.68 -0.62 -14.45
N GLU A 269 -8.05 0.04 -15.55
CA GLU A 269 -7.41 1.21 -16.10
C GLU A 269 -7.42 2.43 -15.17
N SER A 270 -8.31 2.47 -14.18
CA SER A 270 -8.35 3.54 -13.18
C SER A 270 -7.15 3.47 -12.23
N ASP A 271 -6.75 2.27 -11.79
CA ASP A 271 -5.53 2.07 -11.00
C ASP A 271 -4.29 2.37 -11.82
N LEU A 272 -4.29 2.03 -13.12
CA LEU A 272 -3.17 2.32 -14.03
C LEU A 272 -2.98 3.83 -14.22
N TYR A 273 -4.06 4.60 -14.32
CA TYR A 273 -3.98 6.06 -14.33
C TYR A 273 -3.30 6.59 -13.06
N SER A 274 -3.74 6.12 -11.90
CA SER A 274 -3.17 6.50 -10.61
C SER A 274 -1.68 6.12 -10.53
N MET A 275 -1.29 4.95 -11.05
CA MET A 275 0.10 4.51 -11.13
C MET A 275 0.93 5.44 -12.03
N GLY A 276 0.38 5.92 -13.13
CA GLY A 276 1.01 6.92 -13.99
C GLY A 276 1.30 8.22 -13.22
N LEU A 277 0.36 8.70 -12.40
CA LEU A 277 0.57 9.88 -11.54
C LEU A 277 1.66 9.64 -10.49
N VAL A 278 1.70 8.46 -9.88
CA VAL A 278 2.79 8.08 -8.97
C VAL A 278 4.14 8.14 -9.69
N GLY A 279 4.24 7.56 -10.89
CA GLY A 279 5.46 7.60 -11.69
C GLY A 279 5.93 9.03 -12.01
N ILE A 280 5.00 9.91 -12.37
CA ILE A 280 5.29 11.33 -12.62
C ILE A 280 5.82 12.01 -11.36
N GLU A 281 5.21 11.74 -10.18
CA GLU A 281 5.63 12.32 -8.91
C GLU A 281 7.02 11.83 -8.49
N LEU A 282 7.33 10.56 -8.63
CA LEU A 282 8.66 10.01 -8.35
C LEU A 282 9.75 10.70 -9.17
N LEU A 283 9.49 10.94 -10.46
CA LEU A 283 10.45 11.58 -11.37
C LEU A 283 10.57 13.09 -11.15
N ARG A 284 9.51 13.75 -10.70
CA ARG A 284 9.50 15.19 -10.43
C ARG A 284 9.98 15.54 -9.03
N GLY A 285 9.82 14.63 -8.07
CA GLY A 285 10.04 14.87 -6.64
C GLY A 285 8.99 15.74 -5.98
N GLU A 286 7.81 15.87 -6.61
CA GLU A 286 6.69 16.64 -6.08
C GLU A 286 5.38 16.18 -6.70
N ALA A 287 4.29 16.29 -5.96
CA ALA A 287 2.95 16.01 -6.42
C ALA A 287 2.55 16.85 -7.64
N LEU A 288 1.54 16.40 -8.39
CA LEU A 288 1.08 17.08 -9.59
C LEU A 288 0.67 18.54 -9.31
N THR A 289 -0.01 18.75 -8.20
CA THR A 289 -0.47 20.07 -7.74
C THR A 289 -0.74 20.04 -6.24
N ASP A 290 -0.71 21.21 -5.60
CA ASP A 290 -1.29 21.39 -4.28
C ASP A 290 -2.82 21.51 -4.43
N TYR A 291 -3.53 20.48 -3.98
CA TYR A 291 -4.99 20.39 -4.09
C TYR A 291 -5.74 20.83 -2.84
N SER A 292 -5.04 21.30 -1.82
CA SER A 292 -5.63 21.69 -0.52
C SER A 292 -6.74 22.74 -0.63
N GLN A 293 -6.66 23.59 -1.66
CA GLN A 293 -7.61 24.66 -1.93
C GLN A 293 -8.47 24.39 -3.20
N MET A 294 -8.37 23.21 -3.80
CA MET A 294 -9.04 22.91 -5.06
C MET A 294 -10.34 22.14 -4.84
N ASN A 295 -11.36 22.47 -5.64
CA ASN A 295 -12.54 21.63 -5.74
C ASN A 295 -12.33 20.49 -6.75
N GLU A 296 -13.23 19.54 -6.74
CA GLU A 296 -13.18 18.34 -7.58
C GLU A 296 -13.18 18.67 -9.09
N SER A 297 -13.95 19.66 -9.52
CA SER A 297 -14.03 20.06 -10.93
C SER A 297 -12.71 20.63 -11.44
N ALA A 298 -12.02 21.43 -10.63
CA ALA A 298 -10.71 21.98 -10.98
C ALA A 298 -9.65 20.85 -11.10
N LEU A 299 -9.69 19.86 -10.21
CA LEU A 299 -8.80 18.69 -10.32
C LEU A 299 -9.07 17.89 -11.59
N LEU A 300 -10.34 17.66 -11.93
CA LEU A 300 -10.70 16.98 -13.17
C LEU A 300 -10.16 17.72 -14.39
N GLU A 301 -10.31 19.05 -14.44
CA GLU A 301 -9.80 19.84 -15.57
C GLU A 301 -8.28 19.76 -15.70
N ILE A 302 -7.54 19.84 -14.58
CA ILE A 302 -6.08 19.64 -14.58
C ILE A 302 -5.72 18.29 -15.21
N LYS A 303 -6.42 17.21 -14.82
CA LYS A 303 -6.19 15.86 -15.33
C LYS A 303 -6.52 15.73 -16.81
N MET A 304 -7.57 16.36 -17.27
CA MET A 304 -7.90 16.40 -18.71
C MET A 304 -6.85 17.13 -19.55
N GLN A 305 -6.16 18.12 -18.97
CA GLN A 305 -5.11 18.87 -19.64
C GLN A 305 -3.70 18.28 -19.44
N LEU A 306 -3.57 17.31 -18.52
CA LEU A 306 -2.27 16.76 -18.12
C LEU A 306 -1.45 16.18 -19.28
N PRO A 307 -2.00 15.41 -20.23
CA PRO A 307 -1.21 14.86 -21.32
C PRO A 307 -0.51 15.93 -22.16
N LYS A 308 -1.18 17.06 -22.40
CA LYS A 308 -0.60 18.20 -23.13
C LYS A 308 0.52 18.91 -22.36
N LYS A 309 0.42 18.92 -21.04
CA LYS A 309 1.36 19.62 -20.15
C LYS A 309 2.52 18.74 -19.70
N LEU A 310 2.36 17.41 -19.76
CA LEU A 310 3.32 16.45 -19.20
C LEU A 310 4.76 16.69 -19.66
N PRO A 311 5.08 16.90 -20.97
CA PRO A 311 6.46 17.10 -21.38
C PRO A 311 7.14 18.31 -20.72
N ALA A 312 6.38 19.37 -20.43
CA ALA A 312 6.91 20.54 -19.76
C ALA A 312 7.10 20.33 -18.24
N LEU A 313 6.33 19.41 -17.64
CA LEU A 313 6.39 19.09 -16.22
C LEU A 313 7.54 18.14 -15.87
N LEU A 314 8.02 17.34 -16.84
CA LEU A 314 9.07 16.36 -16.60
C LEU A 314 10.46 17.02 -16.57
N PRO A 315 11.37 16.51 -15.71
CA PRO A 315 12.76 16.94 -15.70
C PRO A 315 13.42 16.75 -17.08
N PRO A 316 14.39 17.60 -17.47
CA PRO A 316 15.01 17.55 -18.80
C PRO A 316 15.62 16.19 -19.17
N HIS A 317 16.20 15.47 -18.21
CA HIS A 317 16.82 14.17 -18.43
C HIS A 317 15.78 13.07 -18.72
N VAL A 318 14.57 13.14 -18.13
CA VAL A 318 13.45 12.24 -18.43
C VAL A 318 12.80 12.61 -19.76
N ARG A 319 12.55 13.90 -19.97
CA ARG A 319 11.90 14.42 -21.20
C ARG A 319 12.66 14.09 -22.49
N ARG A 320 13.99 13.96 -22.42
CA ARG A 320 14.81 13.58 -23.58
C ARG A 320 14.59 12.14 -24.05
N ASN A 321 14.04 11.28 -23.20
CA ASN A 321 13.70 9.91 -23.58
C ASN A 321 12.23 9.88 -24.05
N ALA A 322 12.04 9.85 -25.37
CA ALA A 322 10.72 9.88 -26.00
C ALA A 322 9.86 8.67 -25.61
N ASP A 323 10.47 7.48 -25.46
CA ASP A 323 9.76 6.25 -25.08
C ASP A 323 9.24 6.37 -23.63
N PHE A 324 10.02 6.98 -22.73
CA PHE A 324 9.58 7.23 -21.34
C PHE A 324 8.39 8.20 -21.31
N VAL A 325 8.46 9.27 -22.10
CA VAL A 325 7.34 10.23 -22.20
C VAL A 325 6.10 9.55 -22.79
N ALA A 326 6.25 8.76 -23.84
CA ALA A 326 5.14 8.03 -24.48
C ALA A 326 4.50 7.02 -23.49
N LEU A 327 5.33 6.30 -22.72
CA LEU A 327 4.86 5.39 -21.66
C LEU A 327 3.99 6.13 -20.64
N LEU A 328 4.48 7.24 -20.09
CA LEU A 328 3.73 8.01 -19.10
C LEU A 328 2.44 8.59 -19.69
N LEU A 329 2.47 9.07 -20.94
CA LEU A 329 1.28 9.56 -21.64
C LEU A 329 0.21 8.46 -21.78
N LYS A 330 0.62 7.22 -22.06
CA LYS A 330 -0.32 6.09 -22.15
C LYS A 330 -0.98 5.78 -20.81
N PHE A 331 -0.27 5.87 -19.68
CA PHE A 331 -0.86 5.69 -18.35
C PHE A 331 -1.91 6.76 -18.02
N ILE A 332 -1.62 8.02 -18.34
CA ILE A 332 -2.45 9.17 -17.94
C ILE A 332 -3.42 9.65 -19.02
N ASP A 333 -3.68 8.86 -20.05
CA ASP A 333 -4.70 9.25 -21.04
C ASP A 333 -6.06 9.46 -20.34
N PRO A 334 -6.76 10.57 -20.58
CA PRO A 334 -8.08 10.81 -19.99
C PRO A 334 -9.14 9.77 -20.39
N ASP A 335 -8.97 9.12 -21.54
CA ASP A 335 -9.82 8.04 -22.03
C ASP A 335 -9.25 6.67 -21.56
N PRO A 336 -9.95 5.92 -20.70
CA PRO A 336 -9.49 4.61 -20.24
C PRO A 336 -9.15 3.64 -21.38
N ALA A 337 -9.91 3.68 -22.48
CA ALA A 337 -9.72 2.80 -23.63
C ALA A 337 -8.39 3.03 -24.37
N ARG A 338 -7.70 4.13 -24.11
CA ARG A 338 -6.38 4.45 -24.71
C ARG A 338 -5.21 4.14 -23.78
N ARG A 339 -5.49 3.74 -22.54
CA ARG A 339 -4.47 3.31 -21.58
C ARG A 339 -4.01 1.88 -21.88
N PHE A 340 -3.14 1.33 -21.05
CA PHE A 340 -2.93 -0.10 -20.98
C PHE A 340 -4.21 -0.76 -20.47
N HIS A 341 -4.56 -1.94 -21.00
CA HIS A 341 -5.80 -2.64 -20.65
C HIS A 341 -5.64 -3.54 -19.40
N SER A 342 -4.41 -3.80 -19.00
CA SER A 342 -4.12 -4.56 -17.78
C SER A 342 -2.80 -4.12 -17.16
N ALA A 343 -2.60 -4.45 -15.88
CA ALA A 343 -1.36 -4.22 -15.17
C ALA A 343 -0.23 -5.05 -15.80
N GLN A 344 -0.52 -6.26 -16.28
CA GLN A 344 0.42 -7.11 -17.01
C GLN A 344 0.87 -6.47 -18.32
N GLU A 345 -0.05 -5.94 -19.13
CA GLU A 345 0.31 -5.22 -20.34
C GLU A 345 1.21 -4.02 -20.04
N ALA A 346 0.88 -3.25 -19.01
CA ALA A 346 1.67 -2.09 -18.59
C ALA A 346 3.07 -2.49 -18.09
N GLU A 347 3.19 -3.61 -17.38
CA GLU A 347 4.47 -4.11 -16.84
C GLU A 347 5.34 -4.72 -17.93
N SER A 348 4.82 -5.70 -18.68
CA SER A 348 5.60 -6.60 -19.55
C SER A 348 5.18 -6.62 -21.00
N GLY A 349 4.10 -5.93 -21.39
CA GLY A 349 3.62 -5.86 -22.77
C GLY A 349 4.52 -5.08 -23.72
N SER A 350 4.19 -5.10 -24.99
CA SER A 350 4.88 -4.33 -26.01
C SER A 350 4.70 -2.82 -25.75
N GLY A 351 5.78 -2.10 -25.47
CA GLY A 351 5.74 -0.70 -25.03
C GLY A 351 5.48 -0.50 -23.53
N GLY A 352 5.51 -1.58 -22.72
CA GLY A 352 5.44 -1.53 -21.28
C GLY A 352 6.76 -1.18 -20.59
N LEU A 353 6.72 -1.11 -19.25
CA LEU A 353 7.88 -0.71 -18.44
C LEU A 353 9.09 -1.64 -18.58
N ALA A 354 8.86 -2.95 -18.79
CA ALA A 354 9.95 -3.92 -18.95
C ALA A 354 10.83 -3.63 -20.17
N LEU A 355 10.23 -3.20 -21.29
CA LEU A 355 10.98 -2.83 -22.48
C LEU A 355 11.88 -1.61 -22.23
N LEU A 356 11.33 -0.58 -21.59
CA LEU A 356 12.07 0.62 -21.26
C LEU A 356 13.19 0.33 -20.24
N HIS A 357 12.93 -0.52 -19.27
CA HIS A 357 13.93 -0.98 -18.31
C HIS A 357 15.09 -1.69 -19.04
N LYS A 358 14.79 -2.59 -19.96
CA LYS A 358 15.81 -3.26 -20.80
C LYS A 358 16.64 -2.26 -21.61
N GLN A 359 16.03 -1.21 -22.14
CA GLN A 359 16.77 -0.17 -22.87
C GLN A 359 17.77 0.57 -21.96
N LEU A 360 17.38 0.90 -20.71
CA LEU A 360 18.28 1.53 -19.74
C LEU A 360 19.44 0.61 -19.38
N THR A 361 19.19 -0.70 -19.21
CA THR A 361 20.20 -1.72 -18.97
C THR A 361 21.23 -1.75 -20.10
N MET A 362 20.79 -1.77 -21.37
CA MET A 362 21.68 -1.77 -22.54
C MET A 362 22.55 -0.50 -22.64
N LEU A 363 22.12 0.59 -22.02
CA LEU A 363 22.90 1.85 -21.96
C LEU A 363 23.93 1.86 -20.82
N GLY A 364 24.21 0.72 -20.19
CA GLY A 364 25.13 0.61 -19.06
C GLY A 364 24.63 1.24 -17.76
N LYS A 365 23.31 1.46 -17.67
CA LYS A 365 22.61 1.93 -16.46
C LYS A 365 21.95 0.75 -15.77
N ASP A 366 22.54 -0.43 -15.89
CA ASP A 366 22.11 -1.61 -15.16
C ASP A 366 22.61 -1.49 -13.72
N SER A 367 21.63 -1.44 -12.83
CA SER A 367 21.88 -1.50 -11.39
C SER A 367 20.96 -2.60 -10.85
N GLU A 368 21.46 -3.32 -9.89
CA GLU A 368 20.65 -4.23 -9.08
C GLU A 368 19.82 -3.37 -8.12
N TYR A 369 18.75 -2.74 -8.65
CA TYR A 369 17.97 -1.71 -7.94
C TYR A 369 17.38 -2.20 -6.62
N ASP A 370 17.05 -3.49 -6.51
CA ASP A 370 16.65 -4.15 -5.27
C ASP A 370 17.77 -4.08 -4.23
N ARG A 371 19.01 -4.43 -4.61
CA ARG A 371 20.18 -4.37 -3.73
C ARG A 371 20.59 -2.95 -3.37
N ASP A 372 20.46 -2.02 -4.29
CA ASP A 372 20.75 -0.61 -4.00
C ASP A 372 19.73 -0.03 -3.02
N LEU A 373 18.45 -0.35 -3.19
CA LEU A 373 17.39 0.01 -2.24
C LEU A 373 17.59 -0.70 -0.89
N GLU A 374 17.90 -2.01 -0.87
CA GLU A 374 18.25 -2.76 0.34
C GLU A 374 19.42 -2.09 1.08
N SER A 375 20.52 -1.81 0.35
CA SER A 375 21.69 -1.16 0.93
C SER A 375 21.34 0.18 1.58
N TYR A 376 20.48 0.96 0.95
CA TYR A 376 20.00 2.24 1.48
C TYR A 376 19.06 2.08 2.66
N LEU A 377 18.01 1.27 2.51
CA LEU A 377 16.94 1.13 3.51
C LEU A 377 17.43 0.40 4.77
N SER A 378 18.35 -0.55 4.64
CA SER A 378 18.96 -1.23 5.79
C SER A 378 19.67 -0.26 6.76
N LYS A 379 20.14 0.90 6.29
CA LYS A 379 20.71 1.94 7.15
C LYS A 379 19.65 2.62 8.03
N LEU A 380 18.40 2.63 7.61
CA LEU A 380 17.27 3.22 8.34
C LEU A 380 16.55 2.21 9.22
N PHE A 381 16.54 0.94 8.80
CA PHE A 381 15.86 -0.17 9.46
C PHE A 381 16.87 -1.29 9.79
N PRO A 382 17.78 -1.06 10.76
CA PRO A 382 18.76 -2.07 11.15
C PRO A 382 18.06 -3.34 11.63
N ALA A 383 18.68 -4.49 11.41
CA ALA A 383 18.17 -5.76 11.93
C ALA A 383 17.90 -5.63 13.43
N PRO A 384 16.81 -6.22 13.95
CA PRO A 384 16.55 -6.21 15.37
C PRO A 384 17.75 -6.83 16.08
N GLN A 385 18.34 -6.08 17.03
CA GLN A 385 19.36 -6.66 17.88
C GLN A 385 18.74 -7.87 18.58
N THR A 386 19.41 -9.02 18.47
CA THR A 386 19.00 -10.22 19.17
C THR A 386 18.86 -9.86 20.64
N ILE A 387 17.64 -9.89 21.16
CA ILE A 387 17.41 -9.69 22.60
C ILE A 387 18.01 -10.94 23.24
N GLU A 388 19.26 -10.83 23.67
CA GLU A 388 19.80 -11.81 24.60
C GLU A 388 18.86 -11.81 25.80
N ALA A 389 18.17 -12.92 26.01
CA ALA A 389 17.36 -13.14 27.18
C ALA A 389 18.33 -13.01 28.38
N LYS A 390 18.34 -11.84 29.02
CA LYS A 390 19.02 -11.65 30.30
C LYS A 390 18.37 -12.66 31.27
N GLY A 391 19.03 -13.80 31.42
CA GLY A 391 18.68 -14.81 32.38
C GLY A 391 18.56 -14.14 33.74
N LYS A 392 17.35 -14.00 34.25
CA LYS A 392 17.14 -13.73 35.65
C LYS A 392 17.67 -14.95 36.41
N GLY A 393 18.72 -14.68 37.19
CA GLY A 393 19.38 -15.69 38.01
C GLY A 393 18.37 -16.54 38.80
N VAL A 394 18.59 -17.82 38.70
CA VAL A 394 17.95 -18.81 39.55
C VAL A 394 18.31 -18.47 40.99
N VAL A 395 17.35 -17.97 41.75
CA VAL A 395 17.48 -17.90 43.21
C VAL A 395 17.29 -19.32 43.71
N SER A 396 18.41 -20.00 43.98
CA SER A 396 18.44 -21.21 44.78
C SER A 396 18.20 -20.82 46.24
N GLY A 397 17.06 -21.12 46.75
CA GLY A 397 16.70 -20.99 48.14
C GLY A 397 15.76 -22.12 48.52
N ALA A 398 16.32 -23.29 48.89
CA ALA A 398 15.59 -24.26 49.64
C ALA A 398 15.73 -23.90 51.14
N PRO A 399 14.67 -23.90 51.93
CA PRO A 399 14.77 -24.07 53.34
C PRO A 399 14.52 -25.53 53.77
N ALA A 400 15.23 -25.91 54.82
CA ALA A 400 15.14 -27.12 55.56
C ALA A 400 13.76 -27.42 56.17
#